data_8de3024a5fb63d99c25e934b7e79d4ce
#
_entry.id   8de3024a5fb63d99c25e934b7e79d4ce
#
_cell.length_a   1.000
_cell.length_b   1.000
_cell.length_c   1.000
_cell.angle_alpha   90.00
_cell.angle_beta   90.00
_cell.angle_gamma   90.00
#
_symmetry.space_group_name_H-M   'P 1'
#
loop_
_entity.id
_entity.type
_entity.pdbx_description
1 polymer ?
#
loop_
_entity_poly.entity_id
_entity_poly.type
_entity_poly.pdbx_seq_one_letter_code
_entity_poly.pdbx_strand_id
1 'polypeptide(L)'
;SVRDLLFSLSSPALRRAVTEHDRLELQLMEDDSEPDQLRYAHALSDYADAGGYEAEVLFDACCTEALGVSYDQAKWRDLRTLSGGEQKRLALEALLRGPDEVLLLDEPDNFLDVPAKRWLENQLQTTQKSVLVVTHDRELLAQTAKTIAVLELGAAGNSVWIHGSGFRTLAAARQDRFARLEELRRRWDEEHQKLRELMLLYKNKATYNSGMASRYQAAQTRLAKFEEAGPPQAVPLEQRVSMRLSGGRTGKRAVMIDNLELTGLMRPFDAEIWFGDRVAVLGSNGSGKSHFLRLLAGGGSDPDREHQPVSEVDIAPVPHTGKAKLGARVRPGWFAQTHDHPELLGRTLLEILHRGDDHRTGMGREEASRKLDRYELAKAAEQRFESLSGGQQARLQILLL
;
A
#
# COMPACT_ATOMS: atom_id res chain seq x y z
N SER A 1 15.26 -17.70 10.03
CA SER A 1 15.21 -18.77 9.01
C SER A 1 13.80 -18.97 8.45
N VAL A 2 13.67 -19.77 7.39
CA VAL A 2 12.37 -20.22 6.85
C VAL A 2 11.55 -20.93 7.91
N ARG A 3 12.20 -21.79 8.73
CA ARG A 3 11.57 -22.47 9.86
C ARG A 3 10.92 -21.48 10.82
N ASP A 4 11.63 -20.45 11.22
CA ASP A 4 11.13 -19.45 12.18
C ASP A 4 9.91 -18.70 11.62
N LEU A 5 9.93 -18.38 10.33
CA LEU A 5 8.78 -17.76 9.67
C LEU A 5 7.54 -18.66 9.75
N LEU A 6 7.67 -19.94 9.38
CA LEU A 6 6.55 -20.88 9.34
C LEU A 6 5.98 -21.13 10.74
N PHE A 7 6.84 -21.35 11.74
CA PHE A 7 6.38 -21.49 13.11
C PHE A 7 5.79 -20.19 13.68
N SER A 8 6.26 -19.02 13.26
CA SER A 8 5.68 -17.75 13.70
C SER A 8 4.23 -17.57 13.27
N LEU A 9 3.82 -18.24 12.20
CA LEU A 9 2.44 -18.25 11.68
C LEU A 9 1.57 -19.34 12.29
N SER A 10 2.16 -20.24 13.10
CA SER A 10 1.45 -21.35 13.74
C SER A 10 0.71 -20.92 15.02
N SER A 11 -0.07 -21.84 15.59
CA SER A 11 -0.81 -21.59 16.83
C SER A 11 0.10 -21.16 17.99
N PRO A 12 -0.40 -20.36 18.95
CA PRO A 12 0.39 -19.98 20.12
C PRO A 12 0.87 -21.18 20.97
N ALA A 13 0.13 -22.29 20.95
CA ALA A 13 0.52 -23.51 21.64
C ALA A 13 1.74 -24.15 20.97
N LEU A 14 1.69 -24.34 19.65
CA LEU A 14 2.80 -24.91 18.89
C LEU A 14 4.06 -24.03 18.95
N ARG A 15 3.92 -22.70 18.84
CA ARG A 15 5.06 -21.78 18.99
C ARG A 15 5.78 -21.94 20.33
N ARG A 16 5.04 -22.08 21.44
CA ARG A 16 5.62 -22.31 22.78
C ARG A 16 6.30 -23.66 22.85
N ALA A 17 5.66 -24.72 22.34
CA ALA A 17 6.21 -26.05 22.32
C ALA A 17 7.53 -26.14 21.55
N VAL A 18 7.58 -25.52 20.35
CA VAL A 18 8.82 -25.43 19.53
C VAL A 18 9.92 -24.66 20.27
N THR A 19 9.60 -23.53 20.87
CA THR A 19 10.61 -22.72 21.58
C THR A 19 11.21 -23.47 22.75
N GLU A 20 10.38 -24.22 23.51
CA GLU A 20 10.85 -25.01 24.63
C GLU A 20 11.62 -26.26 24.18
N HIS A 21 11.14 -26.92 23.13
CA HIS A 21 11.85 -28.05 22.50
C HIS A 21 13.26 -27.62 22.05
N ASP A 22 13.39 -26.56 21.28
CA ASP A 22 14.68 -26.07 20.78
C ASP A 22 15.62 -25.63 21.90
N ARG A 23 15.08 -25.02 22.97
CA ARG A 23 15.85 -24.62 24.14
C ARG A 23 16.43 -25.83 24.85
N LEU A 24 15.61 -26.86 25.07
CA LEU A 24 16.02 -28.07 25.78
C LEU A 24 16.94 -28.95 24.94
N GLU A 25 16.75 -28.98 23.60
CA GLU A 25 17.67 -29.65 22.68
C GLU A 25 19.08 -29.06 22.76
N LEU A 26 19.19 -27.70 22.75
CA LEU A 26 20.47 -27.03 22.95
C LEU A 26 21.08 -27.29 24.31
N GLN A 27 20.28 -27.30 25.39
CA GLN A 27 20.75 -27.58 26.73
C GLN A 27 21.29 -29.02 26.83
N LEU A 28 20.60 -29.98 26.21
CA LEU A 28 21.03 -31.40 26.21
C LEU A 28 22.35 -31.60 25.45
N MET A 29 22.64 -30.76 24.42
CA MET A 29 23.91 -30.77 23.72
C MET A 29 25.07 -30.26 24.59
N GLU A 30 24.80 -29.41 25.58
CA GLU A 30 25.79 -28.85 26.50
C GLU A 30 25.98 -29.73 27.75
N ASP A 31 24.89 -30.29 28.31
CA ASP A 31 24.89 -31.13 29.51
C ASP A 31 23.89 -32.29 29.34
N ASP A 32 24.41 -33.50 29.12
CA ASP A 32 23.61 -34.72 28.92
C ASP A 32 23.27 -35.38 30.28
N SER A 33 22.66 -34.62 31.18
CA SER A 33 22.19 -35.12 32.47
C SER A 33 20.85 -35.86 32.36
N GLU A 34 20.63 -36.88 33.23
CA GLU A 34 19.38 -37.64 33.28
C GLU A 34 18.14 -36.73 33.48
N PRO A 35 18.17 -35.67 34.35
CA PRO A 35 17.07 -34.73 34.47
C PRO A 35 16.77 -33.93 33.18
N ASP A 36 17.79 -33.60 32.41
CA ASP A 36 17.62 -32.85 31.17
C ASP A 36 17.09 -33.73 30.03
N GLN A 37 17.51 -34.99 29.96
CA GLN A 37 16.93 -35.99 29.06
C GLN A 37 15.43 -36.17 29.34
N LEU A 38 15.02 -36.24 30.63
CA LEU A 38 13.60 -36.35 30.98
C LEU A 38 12.81 -35.11 30.59
N ARG A 39 13.35 -33.90 30.80
CA ARG A 39 12.72 -32.63 30.36
C ARG A 39 12.56 -32.56 28.84
N TYR A 40 13.59 -32.97 28.12
CA TYR A 40 13.53 -33.01 26.66
C TYR A 40 12.49 -34.01 26.16
N ALA A 41 12.38 -35.19 26.79
CA ALA A 41 11.35 -36.16 26.44
C ALA A 41 9.93 -35.62 26.67
N HIS A 42 9.71 -34.85 27.75
CA HIS A 42 8.44 -34.14 27.96
C HIS A 42 8.19 -33.06 26.88
N ALA A 43 9.20 -32.25 26.56
CA ALA A 43 9.05 -31.22 25.51
C ALA A 43 8.76 -31.83 24.12
N LEU A 44 9.31 -33.01 23.83
CA LEU A 44 9.03 -33.76 22.62
C LEU A 44 7.56 -34.25 22.58
N SER A 45 7.04 -34.70 23.74
CA SER A 45 5.62 -35.04 23.86
C SER A 45 4.72 -33.81 23.67
N ASP A 46 5.05 -32.70 24.33
CA ASP A 46 4.31 -31.45 24.20
C ASP A 46 4.32 -30.90 22.75
N TYR A 47 5.44 -31.06 22.05
CA TYR A 47 5.57 -30.73 20.64
C TYR A 47 4.65 -31.59 19.78
N ALA A 48 4.62 -32.90 20.02
CA ALA A 48 3.71 -33.82 19.32
C ALA A 48 2.24 -33.48 19.60
N ASP A 49 1.88 -33.29 20.89
CA ASP A 49 0.51 -32.95 21.31
C ASP A 49 0.03 -31.57 20.76
N ALA A 50 0.95 -30.64 20.56
CA ALA A 50 0.67 -29.34 19.92
C ALA A 50 0.55 -29.42 18.40
N GLY A 51 0.71 -30.60 17.79
CA GLY A 51 0.62 -30.82 16.35
C GLY A 51 1.90 -30.46 15.58
N GLY A 52 3.06 -30.61 16.19
CA GLY A 52 4.34 -30.23 15.59
C GLY A 52 4.68 -31.02 14.33
N TYR A 53 4.51 -32.34 14.38
CA TYR A 53 4.77 -33.19 13.21
C TYR A 53 3.80 -32.98 12.06
N GLU A 54 2.52 -32.72 12.35
CA GLU A 54 1.51 -32.36 11.36
C GLU A 54 1.84 -31.02 10.70
N ALA A 55 2.35 -30.07 11.48
CA ALA A 55 2.80 -28.78 10.98
C ALA A 55 4.01 -28.93 10.05
N GLU A 56 4.98 -29.80 10.36
CA GLU A 56 6.12 -30.05 9.47
C GLU A 56 5.70 -30.63 8.13
N VAL A 57 4.73 -31.54 8.09
CA VAL A 57 4.15 -32.05 6.83
C VAL A 57 3.49 -30.92 6.04
N LEU A 58 2.76 -30.04 6.71
CA LEU A 58 2.17 -28.86 6.09
C LEU A 58 3.26 -27.93 5.54
N PHE A 59 4.34 -27.70 6.28
CA PHE A 59 5.45 -26.85 5.89
C PHE A 59 6.20 -27.42 4.68
N ASP A 60 6.30 -28.74 4.57
CA ASP A 60 6.90 -29.37 3.39
C ASP A 60 6.08 -29.08 2.13
N ALA A 61 4.75 -29.20 2.22
CA ALA A 61 3.87 -28.81 1.13
C ALA A 61 4.00 -27.30 0.78
N CYS A 62 4.07 -26.43 1.80
CA CYS A 62 4.24 -24.99 1.59
C CYS A 62 5.58 -24.65 0.93
N CYS A 63 6.68 -25.26 1.37
CA CYS A 63 7.99 -25.05 0.79
C CYS A 63 8.08 -25.58 -0.64
N THR A 64 7.52 -26.74 -0.91
CA THR A 64 7.48 -27.33 -2.27
C THR A 64 6.72 -26.42 -3.24
N GLU A 65 5.55 -25.92 -2.86
CA GLU A 65 4.73 -25.05 -3.70
C GLU A 65 5.29 -23.63 -3.86
N ALA A 66 5.86 -23.06 -2.80
CA ALA A 66 6.35 -21.69 -2.81
C ALA A 66 7.79 -21.57 -3.35
N LEU A 67 8.66 -22.53 -3.02
CA LEU A 67 10.10 -22.46 -3.25
C LEU A 67 10.62 -23.55 -4.20
N GLY A 68 9.83 -24.57 -4.51
CA GLY A 68 10.22 -25.69 -5.34
C GLY A 68 11.20 -26.67 -4.67
N VAL A 69 11.34 -26.61 -3.33
CA VAL A 69 12.23 -27.47 -2.53
C VAL A 69 11.51 -27.98 -1.30
N SER A 70 11.98 -29.13 -0.73
CA SER A 70 11.39 -29.68 0.48
C SER A 70 11.67 -28.78 1.71
N TYR A 71 10.85 -28.95 2.77
CA TYR A 71 11.05 -28.25 4.04
C TYR A 71 12.42 -28.54 4.63
N ASP A 72 12.89 -29.79 4.60
CA ASP A 72 14.20 -30.15 5.11
C ASP A 72 15.37 -29.42 4.44
N GLN A 73 15.24 -29.14 3.15
CA GLN A 73 16.23 -28.35 2.39
C GLN A 73 16.12 -26.84 2.67
N ALA A 74 14.91 -26.35 2.94
CA ALA A 74 14.64 -24.93 3.10
C ALA A 74 14.74 -24.43 4.55
N LYS A 75 14.46 -25.26 5.56
CA LYS A 75 14.20 -24.86 6.95
C LYS A 75 15.25 -23.94 7.58
N TRP A 76 16.53 -24.15 7.27
CA TRP A 76 17.63 -23.34 7.81
C TRP A 76 18.06 -22.20 6.90
N ARG A 77 17.45 -22.05 5.73
CA ARG A 77 17.76 -20.96 4.80
C ARG A 77 17.40 -19.61 5.42
N ASP A 78 18.32 -18.62 5.30
CA ASP A 78 18.05 -17.25 5.77
C ASP A 78 16.94 -16.62 4.90
N LEU A 79 15.94 -16.03 5.52
CA LEU A 79 14.84 -15.32 4.83
C LEU A 79 15.33 -14.23 3.90
N ARG A 80 16.43 -13.55 4.24
CA ARG A 80 17.04 -12.51 3.40
C ARG A 80 17.52 -13.00 2.06
N THR A 81 17.73 -14.31 1.91
CA THR A 81 18.11 -14.93 0.64
C THR A 81 16.92 -15.23 -0.27
N LEU A 82 15.70 -15.12 0.25
CA LEU A 82 14.46 -15.24 -0.50
C LEU A 82 14.06 -13.88 -1.05
N SER A 83 13.51 -13.85 -2.26
CA SER A 83 12.85 -12.65 -2.77
C SER A 83 11.62 -12.31 -1.92
N GLY A 84 11.21 -11.04 -1.90
CA GLY A 84 10.01 -10.61 -1.17
C GLY A 84 8.73 -11.35 -1.63
N GLY A 85 8.67 -11.73 -2.92
CA GLY A 85 7.58 -12.52 -3.48
C GLY A 85 7.56 -13.97 -2.96
N GLU A 86 8.73 -14.63 -2.88
CA GLU A 86 8.87 -15.99 -2.31
C GLU A 86 8.50 -16.01 -0.83
N GLN A 87 9.00 -15.04 -0.03
CA GLN A 87 8.66 -14.93 1.38
C GLN A 87 7.14 -14.79 1.57
N LYS A 88 6.52 -13.89 0.79
CA LYS A 88 5.10 -13.64 0.88
C LYS A 88 4.26 -14.84 0.44
N ARG A 89 4.66 -15.49 -0.66
CA ARG A 89 3.99 -16.71 -1.14
C ARG A 89 4.07 -17.81 -0.11
N LEU A 90 5.23 -18.04 0.51
CA LEU A 90 5.41 -19.04 1.56
C LEU A 90 4.51 -18.78 2.77
N ALA A 91 4.44 -17.53 3.22
CA ALA A 91 3.56 -17.13 4.32
C ALA A 91 2.08 -17.33 3.97
N LEU A 92 1.66 -16.98 2.76
CA LEU A 92 0.29 -17.17 2.29
C LEU A 92 -0.08 -18.64 2.16
N GLU A 93 0.82 -19.50 1.65
CA GLU A 93 0.60 -20.96 1.61
C GLU A 93 0.37 -21.53 3.03
N ALA A 94 1.18 -21.10 4.01
CA ALA A 94 1.04 -21.54 5.40
C ALA A 94 -0.30 -21.09 6.01
N LEU A 95 -0.71 -19.83 5.80
CA LEU A 95 -1.99 -19.30 6.31
C LEU A 95 -3.20 -19.94 5.63
N LEU A 96 -3.15 -20.13 4.31
CA LEU A 96 -4.27 -20.70 3.55
C LEU A 96 -4.50 -22.19 3.86
N ARG A 97 -3.42 -22.94 4.11
CA ARG A 97 -3.47 -24.37 4.44
C ARG A 97 -3.57 -24.64 5.94
N GLY A 98 -3.18 -23.66 6.78
CA GLY A 98 -3.18 -23.79 8.25
C GLY A 98 -4.58 -23.99 8.83
N PRO A 99 -4.70 -24.20 10.14
CA PRO A 99 -5.97 -24.54 10.80
C PRO A 99 -6.90 -23.34 11.03
N ASP A 100 -6.44 -22.11 10.79
CA ASP A 100 -7.23 -20.91 11.08
C ASP A 100 -8.50 -20.85 10.21
N GLU A 101 -9.64 -20.55 10.81
CA GLU A 101 -10.94 -20.44 10.13
C GLU A 101 -11.17 -19.04 9.51
N VAL A 102 -10.49 -18.05 10.03
CA VAL A 102 -10.60 -16.64 9.60
C VAL A 102 -9.22 -16.11 9.24
N LEU A 103 -9.09 -15.55 8.04
CA LEU A 103 -7.86 -14.93 7.56
C LEU A 103 -8.02 -13.41 7.47
N LEU A 104 -7.07 -12.68 8.05
CA LEU A 104 -6.94 -11.23 7.95
C LEU A 104 -5.71 -10.93 7.09
N LEU A 105 -5.93 -10.44 5.88
CA LEU A 105 -4.87 -10.23 4.90
C LEU A 105 -4.77 -8.73 4.57
N ASP A 106 -3.61 -8.15 4.87
CA ASP A 106 -3.31 -6.75 4.55
C ASP A 106 -2.35 -6.69 3.37
N GLU A 107 -2.84 -6.17 2.24
CA GLU A 107 -2.14 -6.07 0.96
C GLU A 107 -1.39 -7.35 0.57
N PRO A 108 -2.08 -8.51 0.50
CA PRO A 108 -1.43 -9.79 0.22
C PRO A 108 -0.85 -9.88 -1.19
N ASP A 109 -1.31 -9.06 -2.09
CA ASP A 109 -0.90 -8.99 -3.51
C ASP A 109 0.39 -8.18 -3.73
N ASN A 110 0.87 -7.41 -2.74
CA ASN A 110 2.12 -6.68 -2.85
C ASN A 110 3.32 -7.63 -3.00
N PHE A 111 4.25 -7.28 -3.88
CA PHE A 111 5.45 -8.06 -4.24
C PHE A 111 5.18 -9.37 -4.99
N LEU A 112 3.92 -9.73 -5.24
CA LEU A 112 3.60 -10.87 -6.08
C LEU A 112 3.68 -10.48 -7.57
N ASP A 113 4.23 -11.39 -8.38
CA ASP A 113 4.16 -11.29 -9.83
C ASP A 113 2.79 -11.76 -10.37
N VAL A 114 2.56 -11.59 -11.67
CA VAL A 114 1.26 -11.92 -12.28
C VAL A 114 0.86 -13.39 -12.06
N PRO A 115 1.75 -14.40 -12.22
CA PRO A 115 1.41 -15.77 -11.90
C PRO A 115 1.03 -16.00 -10.44
N ALA A 116 1.77 -15.41 -9.49
CA ALA A 116 1.50 -15.53 -8.06
C ALA A 116 0.20 -14.80 -7.66
N LYS A 117 -0.14 -13.67 -8.29
CA LYS A 117 -1.44 -13.00 -8.07
C LYS A 117 -2.60 -13.88 -8.54
N ARG A 118 -2.52 -14.49 -9.73
CA ARG A 118 -3.54 -15.43 -10.23
C ARG A 118 -3.69 -16.65 -9.33
N TRP A 119 -2.58 -17.16 -8.81
CA TRP A 119 -2.60 -18.20 -7.80
C TRP A 119 -3.37 -17.76 -6.54
N LEU A 120 -3.07 -16.56 -6.00
CA LEU A 120 -3.76 -16.01 -4.84
C LEU A 120 -5.26 -15.83 -5.10
N GLU A 121 -5.65 -15.29 -6.25
CA GLU A 121 -7.06 -15.17 -6.68
C GLU A 121 -7.78 -16.53 -6.63
N ASN A 122 -7.17 -17.55 -7.21
CA ASN A 122 -7.74 -18.89 -7.23
C ASN A 122 -7.87 -19.48 -5.82
N GLN A 123 -6.84 -19.30 -4.96
CA GLN A 123 -6.89 -19.75 -3.57
C GLN A 123 -8.02 -19.05 -2.78
N LEU A 124 -8.17 -17.74 -2.94
CA LEU A 124 -9.23 -16.98 -2.27
C LEU A 124 -10.64 -17.30 -2.78
N GLN A 125 -10.77 -17.71 -4.03
CA GLN A 125 -12.07 -18.17 -4.58
C GLN A 125 -12.48 -19.55 -4.08
N THR A 126 -11.51 -20.45 -3.87
CA THR A 126 -11.74 -21.86 -3.53
C THR A 126 -11.73 -22.15 -2.04
N THR A 127 -11.15 -21.28 -1.23
CA THR A 127 -11.06 -21.49 0.22
C THR A 127 -12.43 -21.53 0.89
N GLN A 128 -12.58 -22.41 1.89
CA GLN A 128 -13.76 -22.47 2.77
C GLN A 128 -13.66 -21.52 3.97
N LYS A 129 -12.52 -20.85 4.14
CA LYS A 129 -12.27 -19.93 5.26
C LYS A 129 -12.99 -18.61 5.05
N SER A 130 -13.29 -17.91 6.14
CA SER A 130 -13.70 -16.51 6.09
C SER A 130 -12.48 -15.63 5.86
N VAL A 131 -12.51 -14.77 4.86
CA VAL A 131 -11.37 -13.91 4.52
C VAL A 131 -11.79 -12.44 4.57
N LEU A 132 -11.04 -11.65 5.33
CA LEU A 132 -11.05 -10.20 5.26
C LEU A 132 -9.74 -9.74 4.62
N VAL A 133 -9.84 -9.13 3.44
CA VAL A 133 -8.68 -8.64 2.69
C VAL A 133 -8.73 -7.14 2.54
N VAL A 134 -7.61 -6.48 2.81
CA VAL A 134 -7.35 -5.08 2.44
C VAL A 134 -6.44 -5.10 1.23
N THR A 135 -6.85 -4.47 0.13
CA THR A 135 -6.04 -4.39 -1.09
C THR A 135 -6.44 -3.20 -1.96
N HIS A 136 -5.49 -2.73 -2.75
CA HIS A 136 -5.69 -1.74 -3.81
C HIS A 136 -5.77 -2.37 -5.20
N ASP A 137 -5.59 -3.69 -5.31
CA ASP A 137 -5.67 -4.42 -6.59
C ASP A 137 -7.13 -4.63 -7.00
N ARG A 138 -7.53 -3.92 -8.05
CA ARG A 138 -8.91 -3.97 -8.57
C ARG A 138 -9.26 -5.30 -9.21
N GLU A 139 -8.28 -5.99 -9.79
CA GLU A 139 -8.48 -7.31 -10.39
C GLU A 139 -8.78 -8.33 -9.29
N LEU A 140 -7.93 -8.38 -8.25
CA LEU A 140 -8.14 -9.23 -7.08
C LEU A 140 -9.52 -8.99 -6.46
N LEU A 141 -9.91 -7.73 -6.24
CA LEU A 141 -11.24 -7.39 -5.71
C LEU A 141 -12.37 -7.84 -6.63
N ALA A 142 -12.21 -7.65 -7.94
CA ALA A 142 -13.25 -8.02 -8.92
C ALA A 142 -13.47 -9.52 -9.02
N GLN A 143 -12.44 -10.32 -8.77
CA GLN A 143 -12.49 -11.78 -8.87
C GLN A 143 -12.88 -12.45 -7.56
N THR A 144 -12.54 -11.88 -6.40
CA THR A 144 -12.65 -12.56 -5.11
C THR A 144 -13.68 -11.95 -4.15
N ALA A 145 -13.86 -10.62 -4.17
CA ALA A 145 -14.67 -9.94 -3.15
C ALA A 145 -16.17 -10.02 -3.45
N LYS A 146 -16.93 -10.64 -2.55
CA LYS A 146 -18.40 -10.68 -2.57
C LYS A 146 -19.01 -9.45 -1.90
N THR A 147 -18.41 -9.00 -0.81
CA THR A 147 -18.83 -7.83 -0.02
C THR A 147 -17.64 -6.88 0.12
N ILE A 148 -17.88 -5.58 0.00
CA ILE A 148 -16.84 -4.57 0.09
C ILE A 148 -17.21 -3.57 1.18
N ALA A 149 -16.29 -3.37 2.13
CA ALA A 149 -16.35 -2.31 3.12
C ALA A 149 -15.48 -1.14 2.65
N VAL A 150 -16.10 -0.01 2.36
CA VAL A 150 -15.40 1.21 1.94
C VAL A 150 -15.26 2.13 3.15
N LEU A 151 -14.02 2.44 3.53
CA LEU A 151 -13.73 3.45 4.54
C LEU A 151 -13.74 4.82 3.86
N GLU A 152 -14.64 5.68 4.28
CA GLU A 152 -14.85 7.00 3.68
C GLU A 152 -14.42 8.10 4.65
N LEU A 153 -13.66 9.06 4.11
CA LEU A 153 -13.29 10.26 4.86
C LEU A 153 -14.48 11.22 4.91
N GLY A 154 -14.88 11.64 6.10
CA GLY A 154 -15.94 12.61 6.30
C GLY A 154 -15.49 13.82 7.11
N ALA A 155 -16.12 14.96 6.89
CA ALA A 155 -15.83 16.18 7.65
C ALA A 155 -16.12 16.03 9.15
N ALA A 156 -17.09 15.18 9.52
CA ALA A 156 -17.47 14.88 10.91
C ALA A 156 -16.85 13.59 11.47
N GLY A 157 -15.90 13.00 10.75
CA GLY A 157 -15.25 11.73 11.07
C GLY A 157 -15.38 10.70 9.94
N ASN A 158 -14.58 9.63 10.04
CA ASN A 158 -14.60 8.56 9.04
C ASN A 158 -15.84 7.68 9.23
N SER A 159 -16.39 7.22 8.13
CA SER A 159 -17.53 6.29 8.11
C SER A 159 -17.20 5.05 7.29
N VAL A 160 -17.93 3.96 7.55
CA VAL A 160 -17.82 2.72 6.78
C VAL A 160 -19.10 2.50 6.01
N TRP A 161 -18.98 2.28 4.72
CA TRP A 161 -20.09 1.89 3.86
C TRP A 161 -19.88 0.47 3.34
N ILE A 162 -20.88 -0.39 3.53
CA ILE A 162 -20.84 -1.78 3.10
C ILE A 162 -21.63 -1.94 1.80
N HIS A 163 -20.97 -2.49 0.78
CA HIS A 163 -21.55 -2.82 -0.51
C HIS A 163 -21.56 -4.35 -0.73
N GLY A 164 -22.74 -4.97 -0.85
CA GLY A 164 -22.91 -6.41 -0.88
C GLY A 164 -22.92 -7.05 -2.27
N SER A 165 -22.63 -6.29 -3.34
CA SER A 165 -22.76 -6.79 -4.73
C SER A 165 -21.45 -6.88 -5.50
N GLY A 166 -20.32 -7.01 -4.79
CA GLY A 166 -18.98 -7.15 -5.37
C GLY A 166 -18.42 -5.86 -5.99
N PHE A 167 -17.16 -5.94 -6.45
CA PHE A 167 -16.39 -4.76 -6.88
C PHE A 167 -16.91 -4.15 -8.18
N ARG A 168 -17.39 -4.96 -9.12
CA ARG A 168 -17.81 -4.48 -10.46
C ARG A 168 -18.96 -3.48 -10.42
N THR A 169 -19.82 -3.58 -9.43
CA THR A 169 -20.98 -2.68 -9.25
C THR A 169 -20.70 -1.53 -8.29
N LEU A 170 -19.56 -1.54 -7.60
CA LEU A 170 -19.20 -0.56 -6.57
C LEU A 170 -19.23 0.88 -7.07
N ALA A 171 -18.66 1.14 -8.25
CA ALA A 171 -18.57 2.50 -8.79
C ALA A 171 -19.96 3.11 -9.05
N ALA A 172 -20.85 2.35 -9.69
CA ALA A 172 -22.23 2.80 -9.96
C ALA A 172 -23.02 3.00 -8.65
N ALA A 173 -22.95 2.02 -7.73
CA ALA A 173 -23.61 2.11 -6.44
C ALA A 173 -23.12 3.29 -5.58
N ARG A 174 -21.82 3.64 -5.69
CA ARG A 174 -21.24 4.81 -5.03
C ARG A 174 -21.77 6.13 -5.61
N GLN A 175 -21.87 6.21 -6.93
CA GLN A 175 -22.45 7.40 -7.60
C GLN A 175 -23.92 7.60 -7.20
N ASP A 176 -24.72 6.53 -7.22
CA ASP A 176 -26.14 6.58 -6.82
C ASP A 176 -26.30 6.99 -5.34
N ARG A 177 -25.39 6.49 -4.48
CA ARG A 177 -25.38 6.87 -3.07
C ARG A 177 -25.03 8.34 -2.88
N PHE A 178 -24.03 8.84 -3.58
CA PHE A 178 -23.63 10.25 -3.50
C PHE A 178 -24.76 11.17 -3.97
N ALA A 179 -25.38 10.85 -5.11
CA ALA A 179 -26.53 11.60 -5.61
C ALA A 179 -27.69 11.66 -4.60
N ARG A 180 -27.98 10.54 -3.90
CA ARG A 180 -28.98 10.51 -2.83
C ARG A 180 -28.60 11.37 -1.62
N LEU A 181 -27.33 11.33 -1.20
CA LEU A 181 -26.85 12.16 -0.08
C LEU A 181 -26.91 13.64 -0.43
N GLU A 182 -26.55 14.04 -1.63
CA GLU A 182 -26.65 15.41 -2.14
C GLU A 182 -28.13 15.88 -2.16
N GLU A 183 -29.02 15.04 -2.67
CA GLU A 183 -30.45 15.36 -2.71
C GLU A 183 -31.04 15.50 -1.30
N LEU A 184 -30.70 14.61 -0.37
CA LEU A 184 -31.13 14.71 1.02
C LEU A 184 -30.61 16.01 1.68
N ARG A 185 -29.36 16.36 1.40
CA ARG A 185 -28.77 17.60 1.90
C ARG A 185 -29.47 18.82 1.34
N ARG A 186 -29.71 18.84 0.03
CA ARG A 186 -30.44 19.93 -0.62
C ARG A 186 -31.83 20.12 -0.02
N ARG A 187 -32.60 19.05 0.19
CA ARG A 187 -33.93 19.10 0.81
C ARG A 187 -33.89 19.64 2.25
N TRP A 188 -32.87 19.21 2.98
CA TRP A 188 -32.66 19.68 4.34
C TRP A 188 -32.33 21.18 4.36
N ASP A 189 -31.44 21.66 3.49
CA ASP A 189 -31.08 23.08 3.40
C ASP A 189 -32.27 23.93 2.97
N GLU A 190 -33.10 23.48 2.02
CA GLU A 190 -34.32 24.15 1.58
C GLU A 190 -35.34 24.27 2.73
N GLU A 191 -35.56 23.19 3.48
CA GLU A 191 -36.52 23.22 4.61
C GLU A 191 -35.98 24.06 5.76
N HIS A 192 -34.71 23.98 6.07
CA HIS A 192 -34.05 24.83 7.09
C HIS A 192 -34.21 26.30 6.74
N GLN A 193 -33.95 26.65 5.48
CA GLN A 193 -34.13 28.03 5.02
C GLN A 193 -35.59 28.51 5.16
N LYS A 194 -36.58 27.71 4.77
CA LYS A 194 -38.01 28.03 4.93
C LYS A 194 -38.39 28.25 6.39
N LEU A 195 -37.93 27.36 7.29
CA LEU A 195 -38.20 27.49 8.71
C LEU A 195 -37.56 28.76 9.29
N ARG A 196 -36.34 29.08 8.88
CA ARG A 196 -35.62 30.28 9.28
C ARG A 196 -36.30 31.55 8.79
N GLU A 197 -36.73 31.60 7.54
CA GLU A 197 -37.46 32.72 6.94
C GLU A 197 -38.80 32.92 7.65
N LEU A 198 -39.55 31.84 7.95
CA LEU A 198 -40.80 31.88 8.66
C LEU A 198 -40.62 32.42 10.10
N MET A 199 -39.59 31.98 10.79
CA MET A 199 -39.26 32.49 12.13
C MET A 199 -38.91 33.98 12.07
N LEU A 200 -38.11 34.44 11.11
CA LEU A 200 -37.80 35.88 10.94
C LEU A 200 -39.03 36.71 10.58
N LEU A 201 -39.92 36.20 9.72
CA LEU A 201 -41.17 36.83 9.38
C LEU A 201 -42.04 37.08 10.63
N TYR A 202 -42.21 36.05 11.47
CA TYR A 202 -42.99 36.19 12.70
C TYR A 202 -42.30 37.07 13.74
N LYS A 203 -40.97 37.04 13.84
CA LYS A 203 -40.18 37.94 14.70
C LYS A 203 -40.48 39.40 14.36
N ASN A 204 -40.42 39.77 13.07
CA ASN A 204 -40.67 41.13 12.59
C ASN A 204 -42.13 41.55 12.83
N LYS A 205 -43.12 40.66 12.62
CA LYS A 205 -44.51 40.94 12.85
C LYS A 205 -44.86 41.04 14.35
N ALA A 206 -44.20 40.29 15.22
CA ALA A 206 -44.37 40.32 16.67
C ALA A 206 -43.93 41.66 17.28
N THR A 207 -43.04 42.40 16.62
CA THR A 207 -42.61 43.74 17.05
C THR A 207 -43.79 44.76 17.05
N TYR A 208 -44.78 44.57 16.15
CA TYR A 208 -45.91 45.47 15.97
C TYR A 208 -47.27 44.88 16.40
N ASN A 209 -47.33 43.57 16.71
CA ASN A 209 -48.57 42.87 17.04
C ASN A 209 -48.31 41.78 18.11
N SER A 210 -48.80 42.00 19.32
CA SER A 210 -48.62 41.09 20.47
C SER A 210 -49.20 39.69 20.23
N GLY A 211 -50.26 39.55 19.41
CA GLY A 211 -50.81 38.22 19.03
C GLY A 211 -49.90 37.37 18.17
N MET A 212 -48.85 37.94 17.61
CA MET A 212 -47.85 37.21 16.81
C MET A 212 -46.70 36.65 17.64
N ALA A 213 -46.57 37.01 18.91
CA ALA A 213 -45.52 36.53 19.82
C ALA A 213 -45.60 35.00 20.02
N SER A 214 -46.79 34.45 20.19
CA SER A 214 -46.98 32.99 20.30
C SER A 214 -46.59 32.24 19.04
N ARG A 215 -46.88 32.80 17.84
CA ARG A 215 -46.46 32.21 16.54
C ARG A 215 -44.96 32.27 16.34
N TYR A 216 -44.32 33.35 16.80
CA TYR A 216 -42.86 33.45 16.80
C TYR A 216 -42.22 32.38 17.69
N GLN A 217 -42.69 32.19 18.93
CA GLN A 217 -42.19 31.13 19.82
C GLN A 217 -42.39 29.74 19.21
N ALA A 218 -43.55 29.45 18.61
CA ALA A 218 -43.81 28.18 17.94
C ALA A 218 -42.87 27.94 16.77
N ALA A 219 -42.60 28.96 15.93
CA ALA A 219 -41.67 28.87 14.81
C ALA A 219 -40.23 28.70 15.29
N GLN A 220 -39.81 29.37 16.35
CA GLN A 220 -38.53 29.23 17.00
C GLN A 220 -38.31 27.79 17.52
N THR A 221 -39.33 27.27 18.25
CA THR A 221 -39.27 25.87 18.75
C THR A 221 -39.19 24.85 17.60
N ARG A 222 -39.92 25.09 16.50
CA ARG A 222 -39.88 24.20 15.33
C ARG A 222 -38.53 24.24 14.66
N LEU A 223 -37.91 25.41 14.48
CA LEU A 223 -36.58 25.55 13.93
C LEU A 223 -35.54 24.86 14.84
N ALA A 224 -35.58 25.11 16.14
CA ALA A 224 -34.67 24.50 17.11
C ALA A 224 -34.75 22.96 17.10
N LYS A 225 -35.95 22.37 17.05
CA LYS A 225 -36.13 20.92 16.90
C LYS A 225 -35.56 20.37 15.58
N PHE A 226 -35.71 21.13 14.50
CA PHE A 226 -35.16 20.75 13.20
C PHE A 226 -33.65 20.80 13.19
N GLU A 227 -33.06 21.82 13.81
CA GLU A 227 -31.61 21.97 13.97
C GLU A 227 -31.02 20.92 14.95
N GLU A 228 -31.77 20.55 16.00
CA GLU A 228 -31.37 19.47 16.93
C GLU A 228 -31.30 18.10 16.24
N ALA A 229 -32.22 17.83 15.32
CA ALA A 229 -32.17 16.61 14.49
C ALA A 229 -30.93 16.58 13.58
N GLY A 230 -30.37 17.74 13.26
CA GLY A 230 -29.16 17.92 12.48
C GLY A 230 -29.31 17.64 10.97
N PRO A 231 -28.31 18.03 10.19
CA PRO A 231 -28.28 17.75 8.77
C PRO A 231 -28.01 16.27 8.48
N PRO A 232 -28.47 15.73 7.32
CA PRO A 232 -28.13 14.40 6.89
C PRO A 232 -26.62 14.27 6.68
N GLN A 233 -26.14 13.01 6.62
CA GLN A 233 -24.73 12.71 6.37
C GLN A 233 -24.23 13.48 5.15
N ALA A 234 -23.09 14.17 5.31
CA ALA A 234 -22.44 14.85 4.20
C ALA A 234 -21.88 13.84 3.19
N VAL A 235 -21.81 14.25 1.94
CA VAL A 235 -21.13 13.45 0.91
C VAL A 235 -19.66 13.28 1.31
N PRO A 236 -19.13 12.04 1.27
CA PRO A 236 -17.72 11.78 1.56
C PRO A 236 -16.79 12.59 0.67
N LEU A 237 -15.67 13.03 1.24
CA LEU A 237 -14.67 13.78 0.50
C LEU A 237 -13.93 12.85 -0.48
N GLU A 238 -13.99 13.16 -1.75
CA GLU A 238 -13.15 12.49 -2.75
C GLU A 238 -11.77 13.14 -2.80
N GLN A 239 -10.75 12.30 -2.70
CA GLN A 239 -9.38 12.74 -2.95
C GLN A 239 -9.18 12.92 -4.47
N ARG A 240 -8.83 14.13 -4.90
CA ARG A 240 -8.56 14.47 -6.30
C ARG A 240 -7.14 14.97 -6.45
N VAL A 241 -6.22 14.03 -6.68
CA VAL A 241 -4.83 14.39 -6.94
C VAL A 241 -4.69 14.81 -8.41
N SER A 242 -4.22 16.04 -8.63
CA SER A 242 -3.96 16.57 -9.97
C SER A 242 -2.45 16.56 -10.26
N MET A 243 -1.96 15.40 -10.66
CA MET A 243 -0.55 15.26 -11.04
C MET A 243 -0.28 15.79 -12.44
N ARG A 244 0.79 16.57 -12.59
CA ARG A 244 1.32 16.98 -13.90
C ARG A 244 2.83 16.75 -13.89
N LEU A 245 3.26 15.77 -14.66
CA LEU A 245 4.67 15.58 -14.96
C LEU A 245 5.00 16.43 -16.20
N SER A 246 5.98 17.31 -16.07
CA SER A 246 6.47 18.14 -17.15
C SER A 246 7.93 17.81 -17.41
N GLY A 247 8.23 17.27 -18.58
CA GLY A 247 9.60 17.00 -19.03
C GLY A 247 10.08 17.98 -20.09
N GLY A 248 11.38 18.19 -20.18
CA GLY A 248 12.01 18.90 -21.28
C GLY A 248 12.00 18.08 -22.57
N ARG A 249 12.18 18.75 -23.71
CA ARG A 249 12.34 18.07 -25.01
C ARG A 249 13.73 17.45 -25.07
N THR A 250 13.82 16.14 -25.27
CA THR A 250 15.05 15.39 -25.49
C THR A 250 15.29 15.10 -26.98
N GLY A 251 16.34 14.36 -27.31
CA GLY A 251 16.53 13.81 -28.66
C GLY A 251 15.39 12.85 -29.06
N LYS A 252 15.37 12.42 -30.31
CA LYS A 252 14.34 11.49 -30.81
C LYS A 252 14.39 10.13 -30.09
N ARG A 253 15.59 9.59 -29.80
CA ARG A 253 15.79 8.35 -29.04
C ARG A 253 16.03 8.71 -27.58
N ALA A 254 15.22 8.14 -26.69
CA ALA A 254 15.36 8.34 -25.26
C ALA A 254 16.32 7.31 -24.63
N VAL A 255 16.24 6.05 -25.04
CA VAL A 255 17.14 4.98 -24.60
C VAL A 255 17.53 4.11 -25.79
N MET A 256 18.79 3.73 -25.84
CA MET A 256 19.35 2.80 -26.83
C MET A 256 20.03 1.66 -26.08
N ILE A 257 19.66 0.45 -26.40
CA ILE A 257 20.18 -0.78 -25.78
C ILE A 257 20.81 -1.61 -26.90
N ASP A 258 22.07 -1.97 -26.72
CA ASP A 258 22.86 -2.74 -27.68
C ASP A 258 23.51 -3.92 -26.96
N ASN A 259 23.07 -5.13 -27.31
CA ASN A 259 23.53 -6.41 -26.76
C ASN A 259 23.66 -6.39 -25.21
N LEU A 260 22.69 -5.76 -24.52
CA LEU A 260 22.70 -5.62 -23.05
C LEU A 260 22.36 -6.95 -22.39
N GLU A 261 23.25 -7.44 -21.55
CA GLU A 261 23.02 -8.56 -20.65
C GLU A 261 23.21 -8.11 -19.21
N LEU A 262 22.22 -8.36 -18.34
CA LEU A 262 22.39 -8.25 -16.91
C LEU A 262 22.94 -9.57 -16.38
N THR A 263 24.15 -9.54 -15.87
CA THR A 263 24.93 -10.74 -15.51
C THR A 263 24.15 -11.68 -14.59
N GLY A 264 23.87 -12.89 -15.07
CA GLY A 264 23.16 -13.93 -14.34
C GLY A 264 21.64 -13.74 -14.22
N LEU A 265 21.06 -12.69 -14.81
CA LEU A 265 19.63 -12.36 -14.68
C LEU A 265 18.85 -12.45 -16.00
N MET A 266 19.40 -11.95 -17.08
CA MET A 266 18.73 -11.98 -18.39
C MET A 266 19.73 -12.14 -19.52
N ARG A 267 19.27 -12.75 -20.61
CA ARG A 267 20.07 -12.91 -21.84
C ARG A 267 20.26 -11.57 -22.55
N PRO A 268 21.33 -11.44 -23.39
CA PRO A 268 21.55 -10.25 -24.20
C PRO A 268 20.33 -9.89 -25.05
N PHE A 269 20.00 -8.60 -25.12
CA PHE A 269 18.91 -8.09 -25.95
C PHE A 269 19.20 -6.68 -26.46
N ASP A 270 18.52 -6.31 -27.55
CA ASP A 270 18.54 -5.00 -28.16
C ASP A 270 17.17 -4.35 -28.02
N ALA A 271 17.13 -3.04 -27.77
CA ALA A 271 15.90 -2.26 -27.74
C ALA A 271 16.15 -0.77 -27.97
N GLU A 272 15.18 -0.09 -28.52
CA GLU A 272 15.15 1.36 -28.63
C GLU A 272 13.86 1.90 -28.02
N ILE A 273 13.96 2.95 -27.19
CA ILE A 273 12.82 3.68 -26.63
C ILE A 273 12.89 5.10 -27.18
N TRP A 274 11.79 5.54 -27.76
CA TRP A 274 11.70 6.85 -28.40
C TRP A 274 11.11 7.88 -27.47
N PHE A 275 11.36 9.14 -27.74
CA PHE A 275 10.77 10.25 -26.96
C PHE A 275 9.24 10.21 -27.04
N GLY A 276 8.60 10.16 -25.86
CA GLY A 276 7.15 10.06 -25.73
C GLY A 276 6.60 8.63 -25.60
N ASP A 277 7.43 7.60 -25.78
CA ASP A 277 7.02 6.23 -25.57
C ASP A 277 6.68 5.95 -24.12
N ARG A 278 5.72 5.05 -23.92
CA ARG A 278 5.35 4.47 -22.62
C ARG A 278 5.57 2.99 -22.67
N VAL A 279 6.67 2.53 -22.06
CA VAL A 279 7.10 1.15 -22.11
C VAL A 279 6.85 0.45 -20.78
N ALA A 280 6.16 -0.69 -20.81
CA ALA A 280 5.99 -1.56 -19.65
C ALA A 280 7.03 -2.68 -19.69
N VAL A 281 7.76 -2.90 -18.59
CA VAL A 281 8.70 -4.00 -18.42
C VAL A 281 8.03 -5.09 -17.61
N LEU A 282 7.75 -6.24 -18.24
CA LEU A 282 7.06 -7.38 -17.64
C LEU A 282 8.02 -8.56 -17.45
N GLY A 283 7.71 -9.43 -16.51
CA GLY A 283 8.47 -10.65 -16.22
C GLY A 283 8.21 -11.15 -14.80
N SER A 284 8.61 -12.40 -14.54
CA SER A 284 8.53 -13.02 -13.20
C SER A 284 9.43 -12.32 -12.17
N ASN A 285 9.19 -12.59 -10.89
CA ASN A 285 10.07 -12.11 -9.83
C ASN A 285 11.49 -12.69 -10.03
N GLY A 286 12.51 -11.90 -9.72
CA GLY A 286 13.91 -12.30 -9.95
C GLY A 286 14.41 -12.14 -11.39
N SER A 287 13.57 -11.79 -12.39
CA SER A 287 13.98 -11.67 -13.79
C SER A 287 14.85 -10.43 -14.13
N GLY A 288 15.23 -9.63 -13.15
CA GLY A 288 16.13 -8.48 -13.37
C GLY A 288 15.43 -7.15 -13.72
N LYS A 289 14.08 -7.06 -13.71
CA LYS A 289 13.34 -5.82 -14.05
C LYS A 289 13.83 -4.59 -13.28
N SER A 290 13.93 -4.70 -11.96
CA SER A 290 14.40 -3.61 -11.10
C SER A 290 15.88 -3.28 -11.34
N HIS A 291 16.71 -4.25 -11.66
CA HIS A 291 18.11 -4.02 -12.02
C HIS A 291 18.23 -3.28 -13.36
N PHE A 292 17.40 -3.64 -14.33
CA PHE A 292 17.33 -2.94 -15.61
C PHE A 292 16.94 -1.46 -15.45
N LEU A 293 15.87 -1.19 -14.68
CA LEU A 293 15.45 0.18 -14.40
C LEU A 293 16.51 0.95 -13.60
N ARG A 294 17.19 0.27 -12.66
CA ARG A 294 18.27 0.83 -11.84
C ARG A 294 19.48 1.22 -12.69
N LEU A 295 19.86 0.39 -13.67
CA LEU A 295 20.91 0.71 -14.62
C LEU A 295 20.60 1.98 -15.44
N LEU A 296 19.36 2.09 -15.94
CA LEU A 296 18.93 3.29 -16.68
C LEU A 296 18.83 4.52 -15.77
N ALA A 297 18.34 4.36 -14.53
CA ALA A 297 18.27 5.43 -13.54
C ALA A 297 19.64 5.97 -13.14
N GLY A 298 20.68 5.10 -13.13
CA GLY A 298 22.06 5.48 -12.91
C GLY A 298 22.76 6.16 -14.10
N GLY A 299 22.04 6.38 -15.21
CA GLY A 299 22.59 7.03 -16.41
C GLY A 299 23.04 6.06 -17.52
N GLY A 300 22.79 4.76 -17.36
CA GLY A 300 23.18 3.73 -18.32
C GLY A 300 24.57 3.15 -18.04
N SER A 301 25.21 2.59 -19.09
CA SER A 301 26.51 1.90 -18.99
C SER A 301 27.72 2.83 -18.85
N ASP A 302 27.58 4.07 -19.27
CA ASP A 302 28.64 5.09 -19.24
C ASP A 302 28.01 6.45 -18.90
N PRO A 303 27.67 6.64 -17.62
CA PRO A 303 26.97 7.84 -17.18
C PRO A 303 27.89 9.07 -17.24
N ASP A 304 27.51 10.05 -18.03
CA ASP A 304 28.13 11.37 -18.04
C ASP A 304 27.34 12.37 -17.16
N ARG A 305 27.84 13.61 -17.05
CA ARG A 305 27.18 14.66 -16.26
C ARG A 305 25.77 15.03 -16.77
N GLU A 306 25.49 14.86 -18.06
CA GLU A 306 24.16 15.17 -18.62
C GLU A 306 23.12 14.13 -18.21
N HIS A 307 23.55 12.90 -17.95
CA HIS A 307 22.69 11.74 -17.67
C HIS A 307 22.59 11.39 -16.18
N GLN A 308 23.14 12.21 -15.31
CA GLN A 308 22.99 11.98 -13.86
C GLN A 308 21.51 12.06 -13.47
N PRO A 309 21.04 11.20 -12.55
CA PRO A 309 19.66 11.19 -12.09
C PRO A 309 19.25 12.52 -11.48
N VAL A 310 17.97 12.84 -11.60
CA VAL A 310 17.38 14.09 -11.09
C VAL A 310 17.35 14.13 -9.55
N SER A 311 17.46 13.00 -8.88
CA SER A 311 17.46 12.89 -7.42
C SER A 311 18.85 12.53 -6.89
N GLU A 312 19.21 13.02 -5.70
CA GLU A 312 20.45 12.70 -4.97
C GLU A 312 20.48 11.24 -4.44
N VAL A 313 19.73 10.31 -5.05
CA VAL A 313 19.66 8.92 -4.60
C VAL A 313 20.91 8.17 -5.06
N ASP A 314 21.61 7.55 -4.11
CA ASP A 314 22.73 6.65 -4.43
C ASP A 314 22.21 5.38 -5.08
N ILE A 315 22.50 5.21 -6.37
CA ILE A 315 22.07 4.07 -7.16
C ILE A 315 23.19 3.06 -7.25
N ALA A 316 23.05 1.94 -6.54
CA ALA A 316 24.04 0.87 -6.56
C ALA A 316 24.31 0.38 -8.00
N PRO A 317 25.59 0.24 -8.41
CA PRO A 317 25.95 -0.21 -9.74
C PRO A 317 25.39 -1.60 -10.04
N VAL A 318 24.97 -1.79 -11.29
CA VAL A 318 24.40 -3.06 -11.77
C VAL A 318 25.42 -3.77 -12.65
N PRO A 319 25.84 -5.01 -12.31
CA PRO A 319 26.72 -5.83 -13.17
C PRO A 319 26.04 -6.14 -14.51
N HIS A 320 26.69 -5.76 -15.61
CA HIS A 320 26.14 -5.95 -16.95
C HIS A 320 27.26 -6.04 -18.00
N THR A 321 26.91 -6.58 -19.17
CA THR A 321 27.69 -6.50 -20.40
C THR A 321 26.87 -5.84 -21.50
N GLY A 322 27.49 -5.47 -22.62
CA GLY A 322 26.81 -4.69 -23.66
C GLY A 322 26.65 -3.20 -23.28
N LYS A 323 25.72 -2.50 -23.89
CA LYS A 323 25.59 -1.06 -23.73
C LYS A 323 24.11 -0.65 -23.52
N ALA A 324 23.87 0.18 -22.51
CA ALA A 324 22.63 0.94 -22.34
C ALA A 324 22.97 2.43 -22.36
N LYS A 325 22.52 3.17 -23.35
CA LYS A 325 22.85 4.60 -23.53
C LYS A 325 21.59 5.43 -23.51
N LEU A 326 21.60 6.49 -22.69
CA LEU A 326 20.55 7.49 -22.68
C LEU A 326 20.73 8.46 -23.84
N GLY A 327 19.64 8.97 -24.38
CA GLY A 327 19.65 9.98 -25.43
C GLY A 327 20.15 11.33 -24.92
N ALA A 328 20.61 12.20 -25.82
CA ALA A 328 21.08 13.53 -25.44
C ALA A 328 20.05 14.30 -24.61
N ARG A 329 20.50 14.92 -23.52
CA ARG A 329 19.71 15.67 -22.55
C ARG A 329 18.63 14.87 -21.81
N VAL A 330 18.68 13.53 -21.82
CA VAL A 330 17.79 12.71 -21.02
C VAL A 330 18.33 12.66 -19.60
N ARG A 331 17.57 13.17 -18.64
CA ARG A 331 17.83 13.02 -17.20
C ARG A 331 16.82 12.05 -16.64
N PRO A 332 17.24 10.89 -16.11
CA PRO A 332 16.30 9.92 -15.55
C PRO A 332 15.76 10.40 -14.22
N GLY A 333 14.44 10.45 -14.09
CA GLY A 333 13.78 10.49 -12.80
C GLY A 333 13.46 9.06 -12.36
N TRP A 334 13.78 8.69 -11.14
CA TRP A 334 13.56 7.34 -10.63
C TRP A 334 12.62 7.33 -9.43
N PHE A 335 11.55 6.56 -9.56
CA PHE A 335 10.63 6.26 -8.47
C PHE A 335 10.87 4.80 -8.05
N ALA A 336 11.52 4.62 -6.90
CA ALA A 336 11.87 3.30 -6.38
C ALA A 336 10.68 2.64 -5.69
N GLN A 337 10.71 1.31 -5.60
CA GLN A 337 9.70 0.53 -4.89
C GLN A 337 9.75 0.74 -3.36
N THR A 338 10.93 0.95 -2.81
CA THR A 338 11.16 1.29 -1.41
C THR A 338 11.32 2.80 -1.27
N HIS A 339 10.61 3.37 -0.29
CA HIS A 339 10.66 4.82 -0.01
C HIS A 339 11.81 5.17 0.94
N ASP A 340 12.97 4.57 0.74
CA ASP A 340 14.16 4.84 1.55
C ASP A 340 14.90 6.05 0.96
N HIS A 341 14.71 7.21 1.56
CA HIS A 341 15.23 8.49 1.14
C HIS A 341 15.95 9.16 2.31
N PRO A 342 17.16 8.70 2.66
CA PRO A 342 17.93 9.26 3.76
C PRO A 342 18.21 10.76 3.60
N GLU A 343 18.29 11.24 2.35
CA GLU A 343 18.50 12.65 2.01
C GLU A 343 17.32 13.57 2.40
N LEU A 344 16.13 13.02 2.58
CA LEU A 344 14.91 13.76 2.95
C LEU A 344 14.62 13.73 4.46
N LEU A 345 15.29 12.87 5.21
CA LEU A 345 15.06 12.70 6.66
C LEU A 345 15.34 13.99 7.43
N GLY A 346 14.55 14.21 8.48
CA GLY A 346 14.67 15.36 9.37
C GLY A 346 14.16 16.68 8.80
N ARG A 347 13.70 16.72 7.55
CA ARG A 347 13.20 17.94 6.88
C ARG A 347 11.68 17.91 6.73
N THR A 348 11.07 19.11 6.80
CA THR A 348 9.66 19.28 6.47
C THR A 348 9.45 19.33 4.95
N LEU A 349 8.20 19.08 4.48
CA LEU A 349 7.88 19.13 3.07
C LEU A 349 8.16 20.52 2.47
N LEU A 350 7.87 21.57 3.19
CA LEU A 350 8.18 22.94 2.77
C LEU A 350 9.68 23.20 2.65
N GLU A 351 10.48 22.71 3.61
CA GLU A 351 11.94 22.82 3.57
C GLU A 351 12.54 22.10 2.37
N ILE A 352 12.05 20.87 2.07
CA ILE A 352 12.49 20.08 0.91
C ILE A 352 12.24 20.85 -0.39
N LEU A 353 11.05 21.44 -0.55
CA LEU A 353 10.70 22.19 -1.76
C LEU A 353 11.38 23.57 -1.82
N HIS A 354 11.58 24.22 -0.67
CA HIS A 354 12.19 25.54 -0.60
C HIS A 354 13.69 25.48 -0.86
N ARG A 355 14.39 24.49 -0.33
CA ARG A 355 15.84 24.35 -0.50
C ARG A 355 16.21 23.92 -1.90
N GLY A 356 15.38 23.12 -2.56
CA GLY A 356 15.71 22.45 -3.81
C GLY A 356 16.82 21.41 -3.62
N ASP A 357 17.42 21.01 -4.74
CA ASP A 357 18.60 20.13 -4.82
C ASP A 357 19.49 20.56 -5.98
N ASP A 358 20.59 19.83 -6.24
CA ASP A 358 21.54 20.13 -7.31
C ASP A 358 20.92 20.22 -8.71
N HIS A 359 19.72 19.66 -8.89
CA HIS A 359 19.00 19.60 -10.15
C HIS A 359 17.74 20.47 -10.19
N ARG A 360 17.27 20.94 -9.03
CA ARG A 360 16.05 21.77 -8.91
C ARG A 360 16.34 23.02 -8.08
N THR A 361 16.05 24.16 -8.68
CA THR A 361 16.00 25.42 -7.94
C THR A 361 14.92 25.36 -6.88
N GLY A 362 15.25 25.79 -5.66
CA GLY A 362 14.29 25.93 -4.58
C GLY A 362 13.12 26.83 -4.96
N MET A 363 11.96 26.56 -4.41
CA MET A 363 10.71 27.28 -4.70
C MET A 363 10.39 28.26 -3.59
N GLY A 364 9.72 29.37 -3.95
CA GLY A 364 9.13 30.27 -2.97
C GLY A 364 8.05 29.55 -2.15
N ARG A 365 7.85 29.96 -0.88
CA ARG A 365 6.89 29.32 0.04
C ARG A 365 5.46 29.20 -0.54
N GLU A 366 5.01 30.22 -1.25
CA GLU A 366 3.68 30.24 -1.85
C GLU A 366 3.54 29.22 -2.99
N GLU A 367 4.57 29.10 -3.84
CA GLU A 367 4.62 28.12 -4.91
C GLU A 367 4.70 26.69 -4.36
N ALA A 368 5.54 26.46 -3.36
CA ALA A 368 5.64 25.19 -2.67
C ALA A 368 4.29 24.77 -2.05
N SER A 369 3.60 25.69 -1.35
CA SER A 369 2.28 25.44 -0.79
C SER A 369 1.24 25.09 -1.86
N ARG A 370 1.21 25.79 -2.98
CA ARG A 370 0.30 25.49 -4.10
C ARG A 370 0.58 24.13 -4.73
N LYS A 371 1.87 23.73 -4.84
CA LYS A 371 2.23 22.39 -5.33
C LYS A 371 1.82 21.31 -4.34
N LEU A 372 2.09 21.50 -3.04
CA LEU A 372 1.65 20.55 -2.01
C LEU A 372 0.13 20.38 -1.99
N ASP A 373 -0.64 21.45 -2.19
CA ASP A 373 -2.09 21.38 -2.27
C ASP A 373 -2.58 20.53 -3.45
N ARG A 374 -1.99 20.66 -4.63
CA ARG A 374 -2.30 19.85 -5.81
C ARG A 374 -2.09 18.35 -5.59
N TYR A 375 -1.13 17.99 -4.74
CA TYR A 375 -0.80 16.60 -4.40
C TYR A 375 -1.46 16.15 -3.09
N GLU A 376 -2.40 16.97 -2.55
CA GLU A 376 -3.10 16.73 -1.27
C GLU A 376 -2.14 16.53 -0.08
N LEU A 377 -1.05 17.27 -0.11
CA LEU A 377 -0.03 17.30 0.96
C LEU A 377 -0.06 18.60 1.77
N ALA A 378 -0.98 19.53 1.49
CA ALA A 378 -1.05 20.83 2.17
C ALA A 378 -1.14 20.71 3.69
N LYS A 379 -1.93 19.75 4.21
CA LYS A 379 -2.06 19.48 5.65
C LYS A 379 -0.79 18.94 6.31
N ALA A 380 0.10 18.35 5.50
CA ALA A 380 1.36 17.78 5.95
C ALA A 380 2.56 18.69 5.67
N ALA A 381 2.35 19.92 5.21
CA ALA A 381 3.40 20.83 4.75
C ALA A 381 4.52 21.07 5.77
N GLU A 382 4.18 21.17 7.05
CA GLU A 382 5.11 21.37 8.17
C GLU A 382 5.50 20.03 8.85
N GLN A 383 5.02 18.87 8.35
CA GLN A 383 5.42 17.57 8.88
C GLN A 383 6.76 17.14 8.29
N ARG A 384 7.53 16.38 9.06
CA ARG A 384 8.77 15.78 8.60
C ARG A 384 8.50 14.59 7.69
N PHE A 385 9.40 14.34 6.74
CA PHE A 385 9.27 13.26 5.76
C PHE A 385 9.03 11.89 6.40
N GLU A 386 9.76 11.56 7.46
CA GLU A 386 9.64 10.28 8.18
C GLU A 386 8.30 10.09 8.92
N SER A 387 7.58 11.18 9.21
CA SER A 387 6.26 11.11 9.87
C SER A 387 5.10 10.93 8.90
N LEU A 388 5.36 10.94 7.60
CA LEU A 388 4.34 10.78 6.56
C LEU A 388 3.92 9.32 6.41
N SER A 389 2.66 9.10 6.03
CA SER A 389 2.23 7.78 5.57
C SER A 389 2.93 7.42 4.24
N GLY A 390 3.09 6.11 3.95
CA GLY A 390 3.72 5.66 2.70
C GLY A 390 3.11 6.27 1.44
N GLY A 391 1.78 6.43 1.39
CA GLY A 391 1.12 7.11 0.28
C GLY A 391 1.41 8.62 0.19
N GLN A 392 1.65 9.30 1.32
CA GLN A 392 2.08 10.71 1.32
C GLN A 392 3.54 10.83 0.87
N GLN A 393 4.41 9.94 1.32
CA GLN A 393 5.81 9.87 0.86
C GLN A 393 5.87 9.63 -0.65
N ALA A 394 5.11 8.67 -1.17
CA ALA A 394 5.03 8.40 -2.61
C ALA A 394 4.55 9.64 -3.41
N ARG A 395 3.53 10.35 -2.94
CA ARG A 395 3.05 11.57 -3.59
C ARG A 395 4.09 12.70 -3.58
N LEU A 396 4.83 12.85 -2.49
CA LEU A 396 5.93 13.80 -2.43
C LEU A 396 7.03 13.42 -3.43
N GLN A 397 7.44 12.16 -3.49
CA GLN A 397 8.44 11.70 -4.46
C GLN A 397 8.03 11.98 -5.90
N ILE A 398 6.76 11.71 -6.26
CA ILE A 398 6.24 12.05 -7.60
C ILE A 398 6.25 13.57 -7.83
N LEU A 399 6.01 14.37 -6.81
CA LEU A 399 6.11 15.83 -6.91
C LEU A 399 7.56 16.29 -7.14
N LEU A 400 8.52 15.54 -6.64
CA LEU A 400 9.95 15.82 -6.77
C LEU A 400 10.53 15.36 -8.12
N LEU A 401 9.90 14.43 -8.84
CA LEU A 401 10.24 14.05 -10.22
C LEU A 401 9.85 15.14 -11.22
#